data_b97c464eb86a9d89457bffd2ef494e65
#
_entry.id   b97c464eb86a9d89457bffd2ef494e65
#
_cell.length_a   1.000
_cell.length_b   1.000
_cell.length_c   1.000
_cell.angle_alpha   90.00
_cell.angle_beta   90.00
_cell.angle_gamma   90.00
#
_symmetry.space_group_name_H-M   'P 1'
#
loop_
_entity.id
_entity.type
_entity.pdbx_description
1 polymer ?
#
loop_
_entity_poly.entity_id
_entity_poly.type
_entity_poly.pdbx_seq_one_letter_code
_entity_poly.pdbx_strand_id
1 'polypeptide(L)'
;VDQTLQVRQAAADLVAAFASNDTARYFACFSEDATFLFHTLAQPLLSRRAYEHLWSQWQAEGFAVLACQSSNQHVSLQGDVAIFMHDVATRIRIAGQEHSLAERETIVFRRQDEGWLACHEHLSVVSDA
;
A
#
# COMPACT_ATOMS: atom_id res chain seq x y z
N VAL A 1 -24.25 -1.69 -7.72
CA VAL A 1 -23.27 -1.23 -6.75
C VAL A 1 -22.15 -0.49 -7.47
N ASP A 2 -21.80 0.67 -6.99
CA ASP A 2 -20.77 1.51 -7.61
C ASP A 2 -19.39 0.90 -7.35
N GLN A 3 -18.76 0.41 -8.41
CA GLN A 3 -17.45 -0.22 -8.31
C GLN A 3 -16.35 0.78 -7.94
N THR A 4 -16.48 2.03 -8.37
CA THR A 4 -15.53 3.07 -7.99
C THR A 4 -15.53 3.29 -6.47
N LEU A 5 -16.70 3.32 -5.85
CA LEU A 5 -16.81 3.43 -4.39
C LEU A 5 -16.24 2.20 -3.71
N GLN A 6 -16.44 1.02 -4.27
CA GLN A 6 -15.87 -0.21 -3.70
C GLN A 6 -14.34 -0.18 -3.73
N VAL A 7 -13.74 0.28 -4.83
CA VAL A 7 -12.29 0.41 -4.94
C VAL A 7 -11.75 1.44 -3.95
N ARG A 8 -12.43 2.60 -3.83
CA ARG A 8 -12.03 3.62 -2.85
C ARG A 8 -12.10 3.07 -1.43
N GLN A 9 -13.12 2.26 -1.13
CA GLN A 9 -13.23 1.65 0.20
C GLN A 9 -12.11 0.62 0.43
N ALA A 10 -11.79 -0.19 -0.59
CA ALA A 10 -10.68 -1.14 -0.48
C ALA A 10 -9.36 -0.41 -0.24
N ALA A 11 -9.15 0.72 -0.92
CA ALA A 11 -7.95 1.55 -0.70
C ALA A 11 -7.93 2.15 0.70
N ALA A 12 -9.06 2.64 1.19
CA ALA A 12 -9.16 3.19 2.55
C ALA A 12 -8.86 2.11 3.60
N ASP A 13 -9.38 0.90 3.39
CA ASP A 13 -9.13 -0.24 4.28
C ASP A 13 -7.66 -0.62 4.29
N LEU A 14 -7.01 -0.58 3.13
CA LEU A 14 -5.59 -0.89 3.00
C LEU A 14 -4.74 0.16 3.74
N VAL A 15 -5.03 1.44 3.56
CA VAL A 15 -4.32 2.54 4.24
C VAL A 15 -4.50 2.41 5.76
N ALA A 16 -5.73 2.15 6.22
CA ALA A 16 -6.01 1.98 7.65
C ALA A 16 -5.28 0.75 8.21
N ALA A 17 -5.23 -0.35 7.46
CA ALA A 17 -4.54 -1.56 7.87
C ALA A 17 -3.03 -1.31 7.99
N PHE A 18 -2.45 -0.59 7.02
CA PHE A 18 -1.04 -0.20 7.07
C PHE A 18 -0.74 0.63 8.33
N ALA A 19 -1.58 1.61 8.61
CA ALA A 19 -1.41 2.50 9.76
C ALA A 19 -1.64 1.79 11.10
N SER A 20 -2.33 0.64 11.10
CA SER A 20 -2.64 -0.10 12.32
C SER A 20 -1.46 -0.87 12.90
N ASN A 21 -0.43 -1.13 12.11
CA ASN A 21 0.71 -2.00 12.44
C ASN A 21 0.29 -3.46 12.68
N ASP A 22 -0.94 -3.82 12.34
CA ASP A 22 -1.45 -5.19 12.41
C ASP A 22 -1.06 -5.92 11.14
N THR A 23 -0.02 -6.74 11.23
CA THR A 23 0.57 -7.44 10.08
C THR A 23 -0.45 -8.30 9.34
N ALA A 24 -1.23 -9.09 10.05
CA ALA A 24 -2.22 -9.98 9.43
C ALA A 24 -3.29 -9.18 8.68
N ARG A 25 -3.78 -8.10 9.30
CA ARG A 25 -4.78 -7.23 8.69
C ARG A 25 -4.26 -6.57 7.42
N TYR A 26 -3.01 -6.08 7.46
CA TYR A 26 -2.40 -5.41 6.32
C TYR A 26 -2.22 -6.38 5.15
N PHE A 27 -1.62 -7.53 5.38
CA PHE A 27 -1.34 -8.46 4.28
C PHE A 27 -2.59 -9.17 3.76
N ALA A 28 -3.68 -9.20 4.51
CA ALA A 28 -4.96 -9.69 3.99
C ALA A 28 -5.53 -8.81 2.87
N CYS A 29 -5.05 -7.58 2.71
CA CYS A 29 -5.46 -6.67 1.65
C CYS A 29 -4.83 -7.02 0.29
N PHE A 30 -3.85 -7.92 0.24
CA PHE A 30 -3.08 -8.26 -0.96
C PHE A 30 -3.34 -9.68 -1.41
N SER A 31 -3.32 -9.88 -2.74
CA SER A 31 -3.31 -11.23 -3.30
C SER A 31 -1.96 -11.90 -3.06
N GLU A 32 -1.93 -13.23 -3.08
CA GLU A 32 -0.68 -13.98 -2.86
C GLU A 32 0.38 -13.69 -3.91
N ASP A 33 -0.05 -13.41 -5.15
CA ASP A 33 0.82 -13.11 -6.28
C ASP A 33 1.10 -11.60 -6.42
N ALA A 34 0.77 -10.80 -5.41
CA ALA A 34 1.00 -9.36 -5.45
C ALA A 34 2.49 -9.03 -5.62
N THR A 35 2.75 -7.97 -6.38
CA THR A 35 4.11 -7.48 -6.60
C THR A 35 4.23 -6.05 -6.10
N PHE A 36 5.46 -5.64 -5.79
CA PHE A 36 5.70 -4.33 -5.16
C PHE A 36 6.95 -3.71 -5.75
N LEU A 37 6.86 -2.42 -6.06
CA LEU A 37 7.98 -1.66 -6.59
C LEU A 37 8.13 -0.40 -5.74
N PHE A 38 9.10 -0.44 -4.83
CA PHE A 38 9.32 0.65 -3.88
C PHE A 38 10.64 1.36 -4.21
N HIS A 39 10.60 2.70 -4.23
CA HIS A 39 11.79 3.51 -4.54
C HIS A 39 12.92 3.33 -3.52
N THR A 40 12.62 2.81 -2.35
CA THR A 40 13.61 2.56 -1.30
C THR A 40 14.35 1.24 -1.44
N LEU A 41 13.93 0.38 -2.39
CA LEU A 41 14.50 -0.95 -2.59
C LEU A 41 15.15 -1.03 -3.96
N ALA A 42 16.31 -1.72 -4.03
CA ALA A 42 17.03 -1.91 -5.27
C ALA A 42 16.33 -2.88 -6.24
N GLN A 43 15.49 -3.78 -5.72
CA GLN A 43 14.82 -4.81 -6.50
C GLN A 43 13.33 -4.83 -6.19
N PRO A 44 12.49 -5.18 -7.16
CA PRO A 44 11.06 -5.37 -6.88
C PRO A 44 10.83 -6.59 -5.99
N LEU A 45 9.73 -6.55 -5.25
CA LEU A 45 9.26 -7.72 -4.50
C LEU A 45 8.22 -8.43 -5.37
N LEU A 46 8.43 -9.71 -5.66
CA LEU A 46 7.67 -10.43 -6.68
C LEU A 46 6.57 -11.32 -6.11
N SER A 47 6.32 -11.25 -4.81
CA SER A 47 5.24 -11.98 -4.16
C SER A 47 4.87 -11.30 -2.85
N ARG A 48 3.64 -11.57 -2.36
CA ARG A 48 3.22 -11.10 -1.05
C ARG A 48 4.16 -11.63 0.04
N ARG A 49 4.56 -12.91 -0.09
CA ARG A 49 5.45 -13.54 0.89
C ARG A 49 6.80 -12.82 1.00
N ALA A 50 7.35 -12.36 -0.14
CA ALA A 50 8.59 -11.61 -0.13
C ALA A 50 8.45 -10.32 0.68
N TYR A 51 7.33 -9.61 0.53
CA TYR A 51 7.07 -8.39 1.30
C TYR A 51 6.81 -8.71 2.76
N GLU A 52 6.04 -9.76 3.06
CA GLU A 52 5.80 -10.19 4.46
C GLU A 52 7.12 -10.45 5.19
N HIS A 53 8.07 -11.09 4.52
CA HIS A 53 9.38 -11.37 5.10
C HIS A 53 10.14 -10.08 5.39
N LEU A 54 10.17 -9.15 4.44
CA LEU A 54 10.83 -7.86 4.62
C LEU A 54 10.15 -7.04 5.72
N TRP A 55 8.83 -7.03 5.76
CA TRP A 55 8.04 -6.34 6.79
C TRP A 55 8.41 -6.84 8.19
N SER A 56 8.53 -8.17 8.37
CA SER A 56 8.94 -8.76 9.64
C SER A 56 10.32 -8.29 10.06
N GLN A 57 11.25 -8.18 9.10
CA GLN A 57 12.60 -7.67 9.38
C GLN A 57 12.54 -6.21 9.83
N TRP A 58 11.75 -5.39 9.16
CA TRP A 58 11.57 -3.98 9.55
C TRP A 58 11.01 -3.86 10.97
N GLN A 59 9.97 -4.63 11.30
CA GLN A 59 9.39 -4.60 12.64
C GLN A 59 10.37 -5.04 13.70
N ALA A 60 11.20 -6.04 13.41
CA ALA A 60 12.24 -6.49 14.33
C ALA A 60 13.29 -5.40 14.57
N GLU A 61 13.47 -4.48 13.63
CA GLU A 61 14.42 -3.36 13.74
C GLU A 61 13.76 -2.11 14.33
N GLY A 62 12.52 -2.22 14.81
CA GLY A 62 11.82 -1.12 15.45
C GLY A 62 10.99 -0.25 14.52
N PHE A 63 10.68 -0.75 13.32
CA PHE A 63 9.80 -0.03 12.40
C PHE A 63 8.35 -0.03 12.90
N ALA A 64 7.71 1.13 12.85
CA ALA A 64 6.29 1.28 13.11
C ALA A 64 5.72 2.42 12.27
N VAL A 65 4.50 2.26 11.81
CA VAL A 65 3.76 3.32 11.15
C VAL A 65 3.05 4.14 12.22
N LEU A 66 3.26 5.45 12.23
CA LEU A 66 2.66 6.36 13.20
C LEU A 66 1.41 7.02 12.64
N ALA A 67 1.41 7.34 11.34
CA ALA A 67 0.27 7.93 10.66
C ALA A 67 0.42 7.72 9.17
N CYS A 68 -0.71 7.64 8.46
CA CYS A 68 -0.73 7.55 7.01
C CYS A 68 -2.00 8.23 6.51
N GLN A 69 -1.84 9.22 5.64
CA GLN A 69 -2.96 9.98 5.09
C GLN A 69 -2.94 9.91 3.57
N SER A 70 -4.07 9.54 3.01
CA SER A 70 -4.30 9.49 1.56
C SER A 70 -5.00 10.77 1.11
N SER A 71 -4.57 11.29 -0.04
CA SER A 71 -5.21 12.47 -0.64
C SER A 71 -5.08 12.40 -2.16
N ASN A 72 -5.79 13.28 -2.86
CA ASN A 72 -5.72 13.42 -4.31
C ASN A 72 -5.94 12.08 -5.02
N GLN A 73 -7.07 11.43 -4.70
CA GLN A 73 -7.36 10.07 -5.17
C GLN A 73 -7.97 10.05 -6.55
N HIS A 74 -7.51 9.10 -7.38
CA HIS A 74 -8.06 8.84 -8.72
C HIS A 74 -8.25 7.34 -8.89
N VAL A 75 -9.39 6.95 -9.46
CA VAL A 75 -9.70 5.55 -9.76
C VAL A 75 -9.97 5.42 -11.24
N SER A 76 -9.30 4.46 -11.89
CA SER A 76 -9.54 4.09 -13.28
C SER A 76 -9.97 2.62 -13.33
N LEU A 77 -11.23 2.37 -13.71
CA LEU A 77 -11.75 1.00 -13.82
C LEU A 77 -11.36 0.42 -15.17
N GLN A 78 -10.80 -0.79 -15.16
CA GLN A 78 -10.33 -1.51 -16.34
C GLN A 78 -10.90 -2.94 -16.32
N GLY A 79 -12.23 -3.06 -16.37
CA GLY A 79 -12.90 -4.35 -16.24
C GLY A 79 -12.77 -4.91 -14.83
N ASP A 80 -12.14 -6.07 -14.68
CA ASP A 80 -11.93 -6.71 -13.38
C ASP A 80 -10.69 -6.21 -12.67
N VAL A 81 -10.04 -5.18 -13.21
CA VAL A 81 -8.87 -4.53 -12.62
C VAL A 81 -9.21 -3.06 -12.43
N ALA A 82 -8.74 -2.49 -11.34
CA ALA A 82 -8.84 -1.05 -11.08
C ALA A 82 -7.47 -0.50 -10.75
N ILE A 83 -7.16 0.65 -11.34
CA ILE A 83 -5.92 1.38 -11.05
C ILE A 83 -6.29 2.51 -10.13
N PHE A 84 -5.71 2.51 -8.94
CA PHE A 84 -5.92 3.54 -7.92
C PHE A 84 -4.63 4.33 -7.76
N MET A 85 -4.74 5.65 -7.87
CA MET A 85 -3.59 6.56 -7.72
C MET A 85 -3.91 7.56 -6.63
N HIS A 86 -2.94 7.84 -5.78
CA HIS A 86 -3.12 8.85 -4.74
C HIS A 86 -1.77 9.38 -4.24
N ASP A 87 -1.83 10.48 -3.51
CA ASP A 87 -0.71 10.98 -2.74
C ASP A 87 -0.81 10.43 -1.33
N VAL A 88 0.32 10.07 -0.73
CA VAL A 88 0.38 9.47 0.60
C VAL A 88 1.37 10.25 1.45
N ALA A 89 0.89 10.73 2.59
CA ALA A 89 1.74 11.35 3.59
C ALA A 89 1.86 10.38 4.76
N THR A 90 3.05 9.87 5.00
CA THR A 90 3.30 8.83 6.00
C THR A 90 4.29 9.33 7.03
N ARG A 91 4.03 9.02 8.29
CA ARG A 91 4.99 9.23 9.36
C ARG A 91 5.32 7.88 9.97
N ILE A 92 6.60 7.57 10.03
CA ILE A 92 7.10 6.28 10.52
C ILE A 92 8.12 6.50 11.62
N ARG A 93 8.36 5.44 12.39
CA ARG A 93 9.46 5.37 13.35
C ARG A 93 10.36 4.22 12.98
N ILE A 94 11.66 4.49 12.91
CA ILE A 94 12.68 3.46 12.69
C ILE A 94 13.79 3.69 13.72
N ALA A 95 14.12 2.65 14.50
CA ALA A 95 15.20 2.70 15.49
C ALA A 95 15.08 3.91 16.43
N GLY A 96 13.86 4.23 16.85
CA GLY A 96 13.60 5.33 17.77
C GLY A 96 13.53 6.72 17.14
N GLN A 97 13.70 6.82 15.81
CA GLN A 97 13.65 8.10 15.11
C GLN A 97 12.43 8.18 14.22
N GLU A 98 11.77 9.34 14.19
CA GLU A 98 10.61 9.58 13.35
C GLU A 98 11.03 10.19 12.02
N HIS A 99 10.36 9.73 10.94
CA HIS A 99 10.57 10.25 9.60
C HIS A 99 9.21 10.54 8.96
N SER A 100 9.14 11.64 8.21
CA SER A 100 7.96 11.98 7.42
C SER A 100 8.26 11.78 5.94
N LEU A 101 7.35 11.09 5.24
CA LEU A 101 7.50 10.75 3.84
C LEU A 101 6.34 11.32 3.05
N ALA A 102 6.63 11.94 1.91
CA ALA A 102 5.62 12.39 0.96
C ALA A 102 5.84 11.59 -0.33
N GLU A 103 4.87 10.76 -0.66
CA GLU A 103 5.00 9.79 -1.75
C GLU A 103 3.75 9.79 -2.62
N ARG A 104 3.91 9.33 -3.86
CA ARG A 104 2.82 9.04 -4.76
C ARG A 104 2.76 7.55 -4.96
N GLU A 105 1.55 7.00 -4.90
CA GLU A 105 1.38 5.56 -4.94
C GLU A 105 0.35 5.17 -5.98
N THR A 106 0.67 4.12 -6.75
CA THR A 106 -0.29 3.43 -7.59
C THR A 106 -0.55 2.07 -6.98
N ILE A 107 -1.82 1.75 -6.76
CA ILE A 107 -2.24 0.43 -6.32
C ILE A 107 -3.12 -0.17 -7.42
N VAL A 108 -2.76 -1.34 -7.91
CA VAL A 108 -3.60 -2.09 -8.84
C VAL A 108 -4.42 -3.07 -8.03
N PHE A 109 -5.75 -2.93 -8.12
CA PHE A 109 -6.69 -3.84 -7.48
C PHE A 109 -7.26 -4.79 -8.52
N ARG A 110 -7.41 -6.04 -8.14
CA ARG A 110 -8.05 -7.07 -8.95
C ARG A 110 -9.33 -7.53 -8.26
N ARG A 111 -10.41 -7.58 -9.03
CA ARG A 111 -11.67 -8.08 -8.51
C ARG A 111 -11.55 -9.57 -8.25
N GLN A 112 -11.87 -9.98 -7.02
CA GLN A 112 -11.78 -11.37 -6.62
C GLN A 112 -12.95 -11.67 -5.69
N ASP A 113 -13.76 -12.66 -6.06
CA ASP A 113 -15.01 -12.95 -5.38
C ASP A 113 -15.92 -11.72 -5.40
N GLU A 114 -16.33 -11.19 -4.26
CA GLU A 114 -17.16 -10.00 -4.19
C GLU A 114 -16.39 -8.76 -3.76
N GLY A 115 -15.06 -8.86 -3.69
CA GLY A 115 -14.21 -7.78 -3.23
C GLY A 115 -13.11 -7.44 -4.20
N TRP A 116 -12.22 -6.57 -3.72
CA TRP A 116 -11.06 -6.11 -4.48
C TRP A 116 -9.81 -6.34 -3.64
N LEU A 117 -8.83 -7.05 -4.21
CA LEU A 117 -7.54 -7.26 -3.56
C LEU A 117 -6.46 -6.52 -4.33
N ALA A 118 -5.52 -5.93 -3.60
CA ALA A 118 -4.37 -5.29 -4.21
C ALA A 118 -3.44 -6.36 -4.77
N CYS A 119 -3.07 -6.24 -6.05
CA CYS A 119 -2.16 -7.16 -6.70
C CYS A 119 -0.85 -6.49 -7.13
N HIS A 120 -0.75 -5.16 -6.98
CA HIS A 120 0.50 -4.44 -7.24
C HIS A 120 0.48 -3.09 -6.53
N GLU A 121 1.63 -2.70 -5.98
CA GLU A 121 1.89 -1.35 -5.49
C GLU A 121 3.15 -0.79 -6.11
N HIS A 122 3.09 0.47 -6.53
CA HIS A 122 4.25 1.21 -6.97
C HIS A 122 4.31 2.53 -6.20
N LEU A 123 5.42 2.75 -5.53
CA LEU A 123 5.62 3.91 -4.67
C LEU A 123 6.77 4.75 -5.22
N SER A 124 6.53 6.05 -5.38
CA SER A 124 7.55 6.98 -5.83
C SER A 124 7.55 8.22 -4.94
N VAL A 125 8.66 8.95 -4.93
CA VAL A 125 8.79 10.19 -4.17
C VAL A 125 8.05 11.30 -4.89
N VAL A 126 7.33 12.14 -4.14
CA VAL A 126 6.71 13.34 -4.71
C VAL A 126 7.81 14.36 -5.00
N SER A 127 7.83 14.86 -6.25
CA SER A 127 8.76 15.89 -6.65
C SER A 127 8.20 17.27 -6.30
N ASP A 128 9.06 18.17 -5.83
CA ASP A 128 8.70 19.56 -5.55
C ASP A 128 8.69 20.42 -6.84
N ALA A 129 8.99 19.86 -7.97
CA ALA A 129 9.05 20.58 -9.24
C ALA A 129 7.68 20.96 -9.77
#